data_d56b962b15ecfa03506b84cb32a65b02
#
_entry.id   d56b962b15ecfa03506b84cb32a65b02
#
_cell.length_a   1.000
_cell.length_b   1.000
_cell.length_c   1.000
_cell.angle_alpha   90.00
_cell.angle_beta   90.00
_cell.angle_gamma   90.00
#
_symmetry.space_group_name_H-M   'P 1'
#
loop_
_entity.id
_entity.type
_entity.pdbx_description
1 polymer ?
#
loop_
_entity_poly.entity_id
_entity_poly.type
_entity_poly.pdbx_seq_one_letter_code
_entity_poly.pdbx_strand_id
1 'polypeptide(L)'
;MLNTFKKVTASYLSAAYILIRETMRYKCNYCTYNEYIKNLALNFSRENIFFIKFFQAVCTTSHPLLTDDVSQYLNTFTDNAPYTDSEIDVESLERLMQEYSIEIKTPFVPIKSGAISLIFEGTLTSEKEKESVIIKCKRVGIDDKIQDAIFNMNHLISFTKIVPHIKNLNVHDIYNENKQSIVDQLSFHIEVRNIELFYSKWSKPGLDYIKIPKVYSEITQQIPNVIVMERIVGNTIYNIDPEDKDRYANLLAKFNFKSVFYDSVYHGDIHPGNVFFIKELKTKSHASIDDDDDSNDDSNDDSSDNNDSNNSNDTNPDMNNNNNNDFKKYRYKLGIIDFGIVGKFSREMQNTIFHLFKGLYEKNHDVVAHCIIDNLVEPKDALTNEKKNELIGIISKYSENHFGKETHRFLDAEDIIKINKILYGFGVQFSKEFCKIELSFAISDSVCKLLTNKTTYIDQLLTIFSKYS
;
A
#
# COMPACT_ATOMS: atom_id res chain seq x y z
N MET A 1 22.37 -32.13 -10.23
CA MET A 1 23.49 -31.37 -9.65
C MET A 1 24.24 -30.52 -10.67
N LEU A 2 24.78 -31.08 -11.77
CA LEU A 2 25.58 -30.30 -12.75
C LEU A 2 24.80 -29.19 -13.46
N ASN A 3 23.53 -29.46 -13.85
CA ASN A 3 22.65 -28.46 -14.48
C ASN A 3 22.22 -27.34 -13.50
N THR A 4 21.99 -27.70 -12.25
CA THR A 4 21.66 -26.76 -11.17
C THR A 4 22.82 -25.82 -10.89
N PHE A 5 24.05 -26.38 -10.79
CA PHE A 5 25.26 -25.58 -10.59
C PHE A 5 25.51 -24.61 -11.77
N LYS A 6 25.30 -25.07 -13.00
CA LYS A 6 25.42 -24.21 -14.19
C LYS A 6 24.41 -23.06 -14.19
N LYS A 7 23.14 -23.31 -13.85
CA LYS A 7 22.10 -22.27 -13.78
C LYS A 7 22.43 -21.21 -12.71
N VAL A 8 22.83 -21.64 -11.51
CA VAL A 8 23.23 -20.73 -10.43
C VAL A 8 24.44 -19.89 -10.81
N THR A 9 25.48 -20.52 -11.35
CA THR A 9 26.71 -19.83 -11.78
C THR A 9 26.42 -18.83 -12.91
N ALA A 10 25.57 -19.17 -13.87
CA ALA A 10 25.16 -18.27 -14.95
C ALA A 10 24.41 -17.05 -14.41
N SER A 11 23.48 -17.23 -13.47
CA SER A 11 22.73 -16.13 -12.84
C SER A 11 23.65 -15.18 -12.07
N TYR A 12 24.65 -15.70 -11.34
CA TYR A 12 25.65 -14.88 -10.65
C TYR A 12 26.54 -14.08 -11.60
N LEU A 13 27.00 -14.74 -12.69
CA LEU A 13 27.83 -14.07 -13.68
C LEU A 13 27.04 -12.98 -14.40
N SER A 14 25.78 -13.22 -14.72
CA SER A 14 24.90 -12.22 -15.30
C SER A 14 24.67 -11.02 -14.37
N ALA A 15 24.34 -11.28 -13.11
CA ALA A 15 24.14 -10.22 -12.12
C ALA A 15 25.42 -9.39 -11.89
N ALA A 16 26.57 -10.06 -11.78
CA ALA A 16 27.87 -9.39 -11.65
C ALA A 16 28.21 -8.57 -12.89
N TYR A 17 27.97 -9.12 -14.10
CA TYR A 17 28.20 -8.42 -15.35
C TYR A 17 27.33 -7.16 -15.45
N ILE A 18 26.03 -7.24 -15.14
CA ILE A 18 25.11 -6.09 -15.11
C ILE A 18 25.65 -5.01 -14.18
N LEU A 19 25.99 -5.39 -12.94
CA LEU A 19 26.48 -4.45 -11.94
C LEU A 19 27.78 -3.77 -12.38
N ILE A 20 28.75 -4.54 -12.86
CA ILE A 20 30.06 -4.01 -13.30
C ILE A 20 29.85 -3.10 -14.53
N ARG A 21 29.10 -3.53 -15.52
CA ARG A 21 28.83 -2.77 -16.76
C ARG A 21 28.19 -1.43 -16.45
N GLU A 22 27.10 -1.41 -15.69
CA GLU A 22 26.38 -0.16 -15.41
C GLU A 22 27.19 0.76 -14.48
N THR A 23 27.92 0.19 -13.50
CA THR A 23 28.81 0.95 -12.63
C THR A 23 29.96 1.59 -13.42
N MET A 24 30.55 0.87 -14.37
CA MET A 24 31.58 1.44 -15.25
C MET A 24 31.04 2.55 -16.12
N ARG A 25 29.84 2.37 -16.71
CA ARG A 25 29.19 3.43 -17.51
C ARG A 25 28.98 4.71 -16.67
N TYR A 26 28.51 4.57 -15.45
CA TYR A 26 28.32 5.70 -14.54
C TYR A 26 29.66 6.35 -14.17
N LYS A 27 30.66 5.57 -13.72
CA LYS A 27 31.96 6.11 -13.33
C LYS A 27 32.75 6.76 -14.49
N CYS A 28 32.54 6.30 -15.71
CA CYS A 28 33.12 6.88 -16.91
C CYS A 28 32.27 8.03 -17.50
N ASN A 29 31.25 8.50 -16.80
CA ASN A 29 30.34 9.60 -17.22
C ASN A 29 29.56 9.30 -18.52
N TYR A 30 29.32 8.03 -18.85
CA TYR A 30 28.46 7.64 -19.99
C TYR A 30 26.95 7.68 -19.64
N CYS A 31 26.60 7.82 -18.37
CA CYS A 31 25.22 7.99 -17.92
C CYS A 31 25.18 8.78 -16.60
N THR A 32 24.06 9.44 -16.35
CA THR A 32 23.76 10.13 -15.08
C THR A 32 23.45 9.10 -13.97
N TYR A 33 23.45 9.53 -12.72
CA TYR A 33 23.06 8.68 -11.59
C TYR A 33 21.64 8.12 -11.76
N ASN A 34 20.69 8.93 -12.21
CA ASN A 34 19.32 8.49 -12.45
C ASN A 34 19.26 7.40 -13.53
N GLU A 35 19.96 7.59 -14.64
CA GLU A 35 20.05 6.59 -15.71
C GLU A 35 20.74 5.31 -15.24
N TYR A 36 21.76 5.42 -14.39
CA TYR A 36 22.44 4.28 -13.78
C TYR A 36 21.47 3.42 -12.97
N ILE A 37 20.68 4.03 -12.08
CA ILE A 37 19.69 3.30 -11.26
C ILE A 37 18.58 2.71 -12.15
N LYS A 38 18.05 3.47 -13.12
CA LYS A 38 17.04 2.99 -14.07
C LYS A 38 17.52 1.79 -14.88
N ASN A 39 18.75 1.84 -15.37
CA ASN A 39 19.37 0.74 -16.15
C ASN A 39 19.61 -0.49 -15.26
N LEU A 40 20.09 -0.32 -14.02
CA LEU A 40 20.22 -1.42 -13.07
C LEU A 40 18.87 -2.09 -12.84
N ALA A 41 17.85 -1.31 -12.53
CA ALA A 41 16.51 -1.82 -12.26
C ALA A 41 15.95 -2.60 -13.44
N LEU A 42 16.05 -2.04 -14.65
CA LEU A 42 15.58 -2.68 -15.89
C LEU A 42 16.30 -4.00 -16.18
N ASN A 43 17.63 -4.01 -16.08
CA ASN A 43 18.40 -5.20 -16.39
C ASN A 43 18.19 -6.30 -15.34
N PHE A 44 18.19 -5.96 -14.05
CA PHE A 44 17.91 -6.93 -13.00
C PHE A 44 16.47 -7.47 -13.05
N SER A 45 15.48 -6.64 -13.38
CA SER A 45 14.09 -7.08 -13.54
C SER A 45 13.89 -8.07 -14.67
N ARG A 46 14.72 -7.98 -15.73
CA ARG A 46 14.72 -8.97 -16.83
C ARG A 46 15.37 -10.29 -16.46
N GLU A 47 16.38 -10.26 -15.59
CA GLU A 47 17.06 -11.46 -15.11
C GLU A 47 16.23 -12.25 -14.09
N ASN A 48 15.54 -11.54 -13.20
CA ASN A 48 14.81 -12.20 -12.13
C ASN A 48 13.64 -11.35 -11.66
N ILE A 49 12.45 -11.93 -11.72
CA ILE A 49 11.19 -11.29 -11.31
C ILE A 49 11.20 -10.80 -9.84
N PHE A 50 12.03 -11.42 -8.99
CA PHE A 50 12.19 -11.01 -7.60
C PHE A 50 12.70 -9.57 -7.49
N PHE A 51 13.53 -9.13 -8.43
CA PHE A 51 14.00 -7.75 -8.45
C PHE A 51 12.89 -6.74 -8.78
N ILE A 52 11.86 -7.13 -9.52
CA ILE A 52 10.68 -6.26 -9.73
C ILE A 52 10.05 -5.96 -8.38
N LYS A 53 9.77 -6.98 -7.56
CA LYS A 53 9.20 -6.82 -6.22
C LYS A 53 10.14 -6.09 -5.26
N PHE A 54 11.43 -6.34 -5.37
CA PHE A 54 12.43 -5.60 -4.59
C PHE A 54 12.41 -4.11 -4.92
N PHE A 55 12.40 -3.72 -6.20
CA PHE A 55 12.35 -2.32 -6.60
C PHE A 55 11.02 -1.66 -6.23
N GLN A 56 9.91 -2.38 -6.30
CA GLN A 56 8.62 -1.92 -5.79
C GLN A 56 8.70 -1.59 -4.30
N ALA A 57 9.27 -2.49 -3.49
CA ALA A 57 9.45 -2.27 -2.05
C ALA A 57 10.39 -1.08 -1.76
N VAL A 58 11.47 -0.92 -2.52
CA VAL A 58 12.39 0.22 -2.38
C VAL A 58 11.71 1.56 -2.71
N CYS A 59 10.77 1.59 -3.67
CA CYS A 59 10.02 2.81 -4.00
C CYS A 59 9.05 3.24 -2.93
N THR A 60 8.50 2.29 -2.17
CA THR A 60 7.57 2.59 -1.07
C THR A 60 8.28 3.14 0.17
N THR A 61 9.56 2.83 0.33
CA THR A 61 10.40 3.42 1.37
C THR A 61 11.05 4.69 0.80
N SER A 62 10.63 5.87 1.23
CA SER A 62 11.19 7.19 0.82
C SER A 62 12.71 7.23 1.04
N HIS A 63 13.47 6.47 0.24
CA HIS A 63 14.91 6.31 0.44
C HIS A 63 15.65 7.54 -0.11
N PRO A 64 16.54 8.17 0.66
CA PRO A 64 17.24 9.40 0.26
C PRO A 64 18.05 9.28 -1.04
N LEU A 65 18.32 8.06 -1.51
CA LEU A 65 19.06 7.78 -2.74
C LEU A 65 18.18 7.78 -4.00
N LEU A 66 16.85 7.85 -3.86
CA LEU A 66 15.92 7.87 -4.99
C LEU A 66 15.42 9.29 -5.23
N THR A 67 15.69 9.81 -6.40
CA THR A 67 15.03 11.03 -6.88
C THR A 67 13.59 10.71 -7.31
N ASP A 68 12.72 11.73 -7.34
CA ASP A 68 11.33 11.57 -7.76
C ASP A 68 11.21 10.93 -9.17
N ASP A 69 12.12 11.32 -10.10
CA ASP A 69 12.19 10.76 -11.45
C ASP A 69 12.52 9.27 -11.46
N VAL A 70 13.43 8.81 -10.59
CA VAL A 70 13.76 7.38 -10.44
C VAL A 70 12.62 6.63 -9.79
N SER A 71 12.01 7.18 -8.74
CA SER A 71 10.87 6.57 -8.06
C SER A 71 9.68 6.41 -9.02
N GLN A 72 9.37 7.44 -9.80
CA GLN A 72 8.31 7.37 -10.81
C GLN A 72 8.60 6.30 -11.88
N TYR A 73 9.84 6.19 -12.35
CA TYR A 73 10.24 5.16 -13.30
C TYR A 73 10.11 3.75 -12.72
N LEU A 74 10.58 3.53 -11.49
CA LEU A 74 10.50 2.22 -10.84
C LEU A 74 9.04 1.82 -10.57
N ASN A 75 8.16 2.77 -10.29
CA ASN A 75 6.73 2.53 -10.17
C ASN A 75 6.07 2.06 -11.47
N THR A 76 6.66 2.34 -12.65
CA THR A 76 6.13 1.80 -13.91
C THR A 76 6.21 0.28 -14.00
N PHE A 77 7.12 -0.37 -13.26
CA PHE A 77 7.19 -1.83 -13.21
C PHE A 77 6.02 -2.50 -12.47
N THR A 78 5.22 -1.74 -11.72
CA THR A 78 4.00 -2.25 -11.09
C THR A 78 2.94 -2.59 -12.13
N ASP A 79 2.77 -1.73 -13.13
CA ASP A 79 1.65 -1.77 -14.08
C ASP A 79 2.04 -2.19 -15.50
N ASN A 80 3.35 -2.15 -15.83
CA ASN A 80 3.87 -2.38 -17.17
C ASN A 80 5.12 -3.28 -17.16
N ALA A 81 5.09 -4.39 -16.43
CA ALA A 81 6.15 -5.37 -16.47
C ALA A 81 6.27 -5.98 -17.88
N PRO A 82 7.48 -6.09 -18.47
CA PRO A 82 7.64 -6.68 -19.80
C PRO A 82 7.06 -8.10 -19.87
N TYR A 83 6.36 -8.42 -20.95
CA TYR A 83 5.82 -9.75 -21.22
C TYR A 83 6.04 -10.13 -22.69
N THR A 84 5.83 -11.40 -23.00
CA THR A 84 5.81 -11.94 -24.37
C THR A 84 4.47 -12.62 -24.63
N ASP A 85 4.09 -12.74 -25.90
CA ASP A 85 2.82 -13.36 -26.28
C ASP A 85 2.71 -14.83 -25.79
N SER A 86 3.84 -15.51 -25.65
CA SER A 86 3.88 -16.88 -25.10
C SER A 86 3.54 -16.97 -23.61
N GLU A 87 3.47 -15.86 -22.90
CA GLU A 87 3.06 -15.80 -21.49
C GLU A 87 1.56 -15.57 -21.30
N ILE A 88 0.82 -15.35 -22.41
CA ILE A 88 -0.64 -15.24 -22.40
C ILE A 88 -1.24 -16.65 -22.33
N ASP A 89 -2.04 -16.93 -21.31
CA ASP A 89 -2.80 -18.18 -21.19
C ASP A 89 -4.06 -18.13 -22.05
N VAL A 90 -3.84 -18.34 -23.37
CA VAL A 90 -4.90 -18.31 -24.38
C VAL A 90 -5.99 -19.34 -24.10
N GLU A 91 -5.61 -20.55 -23.63
CA GLU A 91 -6.55 -21.62 -23.32
C GLU A 91 -7.55 -21.20 -22.23
N SER A 92 -7.06 -20.62 -21.14
CA SER A 92 -7.92 -20.12 -20.07
C SER A 92 -8.83 -18.98 -20.52
N LEU A 93 -8.35 -18.05 -21.36
CA LEU A 93 -9.16 -16.95 -21.90
C LEU A 93 -10.25 -17.45 -22.86
N GLU A 94 -9.93 -18.41 -23.75
CA GLU A 94 -10.91 -19.03 -24.64
C GLU A 94 -11.99 -19.80 -23.85
N ARG A 95 -11.60 -20.51 -22.79
CA ARG A 95 -12.56 -21.18 -21.89
C ARG A 95 -13.52 -20.19 -21.24
N LEU A 96 -13.04 -19.02 -20.79
CA LEU A 96 -13.92 -17.97 -20.24
C LEU A 96 -14.98 -17.54 -21.26
N MET A 97 -14.59 -17.36 -22.51
CA MET A 97 -15.50 -16.96 -23.59
C MET A 97 -16.55 -18.03 -23.87
N GLN A 98 -16.15 -19.29 -23.85
CA GLN A 98 -17.03 -20.43 -24.20
C GLN A 98 -17.94 -20.85 -23.02
N GLU A 99 -17.41 -20.95 -21.81
CA GLU A 99 -18.11 -21.55 -20.67
C GLU A 99 -18.91 -20.50 -19.86
N TYR A 100 -18.48 -19.22 -19.85
CA TYR A 100 -19.04 -18.17 -18.98
C TYR A 100 -19.64 -16.99 -19.70
N SER A 101 -19.79 -17.02 -21.03
CA SER A 101 -20.35 -15.92 -21.83
C SER A 101 -19.63 -14.58 -21.59
N ILE A 102 -18.33 -14.63 -21.42
CA ILE A 102 -17.48 -13.42 -21.28
C ILE A 102 -16.90 -13.09 -22.65
N GLU A 103 -17.27 -11.94 -23.17
CA GLU A 103 -16.68 -11.40 -24.42
C GLU A 103 -15.35 -10.73 -24.10
N ILE A 104 -14.25 -11.19 -24.73
CA ILE A 104 -12.90 -10.61 -24.64
C ILE A 104 -12.46 -10.23 -26.05
N LYS A 105 -11.87 -9.04 -26.19
CA LYS A 105 -11.37 -8.57 -27.49
C LYS A 105 -10.19 -9.41 -27.98
N THR A 106 -10.29 -9.91 -29.23
CA THR A 106 -9.20 -10.63 -29.91
C THR A 106 -8.54 -9.74 -30.97
N PRO A 107 -7.20 -9.85 -31.22
CA PRO A 107 -6.27 -10.70 -30.46
C PRO A 107 -6.16 -10.27 -28.99
N PHE A 108 -5.82 -11.22 -28.11
CA PHE A 108 -5.71 -10.96 -26.67
C PHE A 108 -4.54 -10.01 -26.39
N VAL A 109 -4.86 -8.75 -26.12
CA VAL A 109 -3.88 -7.73 -25.72
C VAL A 109 -4.23 -7.27 -24.30
N PRO A 110 -3.33 -7.47 -23.32
CA PRO A 110 -3.59 -7.04 -21.95
C PRO A 110 -3.61 -5.51 -21.87
N ILE A 111 -4.53 -4.97 -21.06
CA ILE A 111 -4.61 -3.53 -20.77
C ILE A 111 -3.55 -3.10 -19.74
N LYS A 112 -3.08 -4.05 -18.90
CA LYS A 112 -2.00 -3.88 -17.95
C LYS A 112 -1.21 -5.18 -17.83
N SER A 113 0.07 -5.08 -17.47
CA SER A 113 0.96 -6.21 -17.31
C SER A 113 1.68 -6.12 -15.96
N GLY A 114 1.23 -6.90 -14.98
CA GLY A 114 1.90 -7.06 -13.69
C GLY A 114 3.03 -8.11 -13.75
N ALA A 115 3.75 -8.25 -12.65
CA ALA A 115 4.84 -9.23 -12.55
C ALA A 115 4.35 -10.70 -12.67
N ILE A 116 3.18 -11.00 -12.14
CA ILE A 116 2.63 -12.37 -12.03
C ILE A 116 1.50 -12.58 -13.03
N SER A 117 0.75 -11.54 -13.36
CA SER A 117 -0.49 -11.63 -14.13
C SER A 117 -0.59 -10.58 -15.22
N LEU A 118 -1.38 -10.89 -16.22
CA LEU A 118 -1.80 -10.02 -17.30
C LEU A 118 -3.27 -9.66 -17.07
N ILE A 119 -3.62 -8.40 -17.29
CA ILE A 119 -4.98 -7.88 -17.05
C ILE A 119 -5.68 -7.63 -18.37
N PHE A 120 -6.86 -8.20 -18.53
CA PHE A 120 -7.71 -8.01 -19.70
C PHE A 120 -9.04 -7.37 -19.28
N GLU A 121 -9.68 -6.72 -20.24
CA GLU A 121 -11.03 -6.22 -20.10
C GLU A 121 -11.99 -7.15 -20.84
N GLY A 122 -13.14 -7.43 -20.22
CA GLY A 122 -14.19 -8.24 -20.81
C GLY A 122 -15.57 -7.71 -20.50
N THR A 123 -16.57 -8.31 -21.13
CA THR A 123 -17.98 -8.06 -20.86
C THR A 123 -18.64 -9.37 -20.52
N LEU A 124 -19.15 -9.49 -19.30
CA LEU A 124 -19.97 -10.62 -18.87
C LEU A 124 -21.40 -10.37 -19.28
N THR A 125 -21.94 -11.26 -20.10
CA THR A 125 -23.32 -11.19 -20.57
C THR A 125 -24.18 -12.16 -19.77
N SER A 126 -25.11 -11.64 -18.96
CA SER A 126 -26.16 -12.40 -18.32
C SER A 126 -27.49 -12.21 -19.06
N GLU A 127 -28.51 -13.01 -18.71
CA GLU A 127 -29.85 -12.90 -19.31
C GLU A 127 -30.47 -11.49 -19.17
N LYS A 128 -30.03 -10.70 -18.21
CA LYS A 128 -30.64 -9.40 -17.86
C LYS A 128 -29.74 -8.18 -18.12
N GLU A 129 -28.42 -8.36 -18.02
CA GLU A 129 -27.50 -7.21 -18.05
C GLU A 129 -26.15 -7.59 -18.68
N LYS A 130 -25.51 -6.59 -19.26
CA LYS A 130 -24.08 -6.64 -19.66
C LYS A 130 -23.26 -5.91 -18.64
N GLU A 131 -22.32 -6.59 -18.03
CA GLU A 131 -21.45 -6.05 -16.99
C GLU A 131 -20.00 -6.00 -17.48
N SER A 132 -19.33 -4.87 -17.30
CA SER A 132 -17.91 -4.75 -17.61
C SER A 132 -17.09 -5.41 -16.50
N VAL A 133 -16.20 -6.32 -16.88
CA VAL A 133 -15.37 -7.09 -15.94
C VAL A 133 -13.90 -6.93 -16.26
N ILE A 134 -13.08 -7.10 -15.22
CA ILE A 134 -11.63 -7.25 -15.31
C ILE A 134 -11.28 -8.73 -15.16
N ILE A 135 -10.41 -9.19 -16.02
CA ILE A 135 -9.89 -10.55 -16.03
C ILE A 135 -8.40 -10.48 -15.71
N LYS A 136 -8.02 -10.98 -14.53
CA LYS A 136 -6.63 -11.15 -14.12
C LYS A 136 -6.22 -12.57 -14.48
N CYS A 137 -5.33 -12.70 -15.45
CA CYS A 137 -4.87 -13.99 -15.98
C CYS A 137 -3.42 -14.21 -15.59
N LYS A 138 -3.12 -15.36 -14.97
CA LYS A 138 -1.77 -15.73 -14.57
C LYS A 138 -0.89 -15.95 -15.78
N ARG A 139 0.34 -15.46 -15.75
CA ARG A 139 1.28 -15.67 -16.86
C ARG A 139 1.67 -17.12 -16.98
N VAL A 140 1.71 -17.65 -18.20
CA VAL A 140 2.22 -19.01 -18.47
C VAL A 140 3.68 -19.11 -18.02
N GLY A 141 3.99 -20.18 -17.26
CA GLY A 141 5.34 -20.46 -16.77
C GLY A 141 5.83 -19.57 -15.63
N ILE A 142 4.98 -18.74 -15.04
CA ILE A 142 5.38 -17.85 -13.94
C ILE A 142 5.74 -18.61 -12.67
N ASP A 143 5.07 -19.72 -12.39
CA ASP A 143 5.36 -20.56 -11.23
C ASP A 143 6.80 -21.06 -11.26
N ASP A 144 7.24 -21.59 -12.41
CA ASP A 144 8.62 -22.06 -12.62
C ASP A 144 9.62 -20.90 -12.51
N LYS A 145 9.30 -19.76 -13.11
CA LYS A 145 10.16 -18.56 -13.02
C LYS A 145 10.35 -18.09 -11.58
N ILE A 146 9.30 -18.11 -10.79
CA ILE A 146 9.38 -17.70 -9.36
C ILE A 146 10.12 -18.76 -8.54
N GLN A 147 9.92 -20.05 -8.79
CA GLN A 147 10.68 -21.12 -8.16
C GLN A 147 12.20 -21.00 -8.46
N ASP A 148 12.57 -20.81 -9.72
CA ASP A 148 13.95 -20.57 -10.11
C ASP A 148 14.52 -19.29 -9.49
N ALA A 149 13.72 -18.22 -9.38
CA ALA A 149 14.10 -16.97 -8.75
C ALA A 149 14.37 -17.14 -7.25
N ILE A 150 13.48 -17.82 -6.54
CA ILE A 150 13.63 -18.17 -5.13
C ILE A 150 14.88 -19.02 -4.90
N PHE A 151 15.09 -20.02 -5.76
CA PHE A 151 16.26 -20.88 -5.69
C PHE A 151 17.56 -20.08 -5.82
N ASN A 152 17.65 -19.18 -6.82
CA ASN A 152 18.81 -18.33 -7.04
C ASN A 152 19.04 -17.38 -5.85
N MET A 153 17.99 -16.76 -5.31
CA MET A 153 18.08 -15.86 -4.16
C MET A 153 18.51 -16.56 -2.88
N ASN A 154 18.03 -17.79 -2.62
CA ASN A 154 18.49 -18.59 -1.48
C ASN A 154 20.02 -18.79 -1.48
N HIS A 155 20.58 -19.05 -2.66
CA HIS A 155 22.02 -19.19 -2.83
C HIS A 155 22.75 -17.85 -2.63
N LEU A 156 22.25 -16.77 -3.25
CA LEU A 156 22.82 -15.43 -3.11
C LEU A 156 22.89 -14.99 -1.63
N ILE A 157 21.81 -15.17 -0.89
CA ILE A 157 21.73 -14.81 0.52
C ILE A 157 22.64 -15.66 1.39
N SER A 158 22.86 -16.92 1.02
CA SER A 158 23.83 -17.77 1.72
C SER A 158 25.25 -17.20 1.63
N PHE A 159 25.60 -16.52 0.54
CA PHE A 159 26.88 -15.83 0.40
C PHE A 159 26.98 -14.55 1.24
N THR A 160 25.88 -13.86 1.50
CA THR A 160 25.90 -12.63 2.33
C THR A 160 26.33 -12.91 3.76
N LYS A 161 26.12 -14.15 4.26
CA LYS A 161 26.59 -14.59 5.59
C LYS A 161 28.13 -14.59 5.73
N ILE A 162 28.84 -14.65 4.62
CA ILE A 162 30.32 -14.72 4.58
C ILE A 162 30.93 -13.30 4.48
N VAL A 163 30.16 -12.30 4.08
CA VAL A 163 30.62 -10.92 3.90
C VAL A 163 30.41 -10.13 5.21
N PRO A 164 31.51 -9.69 5.90
CA PRO A 164 31.44 -9.12 7.25
C PRO A 164 30.51 -7.89 7.37
N HIS A 165 30.43 -7.04 6.34
CA HIS A 165 29.63 -5.81 6.36
C HIS A 165 28.13 -6.03 6.10
N ILE A 166 27.76 -7.15 5.46
CA ILE A 166 26.38 -7.50 5.11
C ILE A 166 25.77 -8.44 6.18
N LYS A 167 26.62 -9.17 6.91
CA LYS A 167 26.18 -10.11 7.94
C LYS A 167 25.27 -9.46 9.01
N ASN A 168 25.49 -8.18 9.29
CA ASN A 168 24.72 -7.42 10.30
C ASN A 168 23.41 -6.83 9.78
N LEU A 169 23.14 -6.99 8.48
CA LEU A 169 21.91 -6.48 7.84
C LEU A 169 20.88 -7.61 7.73
N ASN A 170 20.42 -8.27 8.69
CA ASN A 170 19.35 -9.30 8.71
C ASN A 170 18.68 -9.65 7.35
N VAL A 171 19.49 -9.61 6.25
CA VAL A 171 19.03 -9.78 4.85
C VAL A 171 18.32 -11.12 4.66
N HIS A 172 18.74 -12.13 5.42
CA HIS A 172 18.15 -13.45 5.40
C HIS A 172 16.70 -13.45 5.92
N ASP A 173 16.44 -12.74 7.01
CA ASP A 173 15.10 -12.69 7.62
C ASP A 173 14.15 -11.84 6.77
N ILE A 174 14.61 -10.69 6.29
CA ILE A 174 13.88 -9.85 5.35
C ILE A 174 13.51 -10.64 4.09
N TYR A 175 14.45 -11.42 3.55
CA TYR A 175 14.18 -12.25 2.39
C TYR A 175 13.13 -13.34 2.67
N ASN A 176 13.28 -14.09 3.77
CA ASN A 176 12.36 -15.18 4.08
C ASN A 176 10.92 -14.69 4.29
N GLU A 177 10.74 -13.51 4.86
CA GLU A 177 9.44 -12.89 5.04
C GLU A 177 8.81 -12.49 3.70
N ASN A 178 9.58 -11.83 2.83
CA ASN A 178 9.09 -11.42 1.51
C ASN A 178 8.86 -12.61 0.57
N LYS A 179 9.68 -13.67 0.68
CA LYS A 179 9.54 -14.89 -0.12
C LYS A 179 8.15 -15.50 0.00
N GLN A 180 7.63 -15.67 1.24
CA GLN A 180 6.33 -16.27 1.46
C GLN A 180 5.21 -15.41 0.84
N SER A 181 5.29 -14.09 1.01
CA SER A 181 4.33 -13.17 0.40
C SER A 181 4.29 -13.26 -1.13
N ILE A 182 5.43 -13.47 -1.78
CA ILE A 182 5.49 -13.66 -3.24
C ILE A 182 4.91 -15.01 -3.66
N VAL A 183 5.17 -16.08 -2.88
CA VAL A 183 4.58 -17.40 -3.14
C VAL A 183 3.05 -17.36 -2.98
N ASP A 184 2.55 -16.67 -1.96
CA ASP A 184 1.12 -16.55 -1.71
C ASP A 184 0.40 -15.82 -2.86
N GLN A 185 1.05 -14.84 -3.50
CA GLN A 185 0.51 -14.14 -4.69
C GLN A 185 0.36 -15.02 -5.93
N LEU A 186 1.03 -16.20 -5.98
CA LEU A 186 0.82 -17.17 -7.05
C LEU A 186 -0.52 -17.90 -6.93
N SER A 187 -1.16 -17.87 -5.78
CA SER A 187 -2.44 -18.53 -5.52
C SER A 187 -3.60 -17.56 -5.68
N PHE A 188 -4.23 -17.56 -6.84
CA PHE A 188 -5.43 -16.75 -7.09
C PHE A 188 -6.61 -17.10 -6.16
N HIS A 189 -6.67 -18.30 -5.65
CA HIS A 189 -7.66 -18.67 -4.61
C HIS A 189 -7.46 -17.90 -3.30
N ILE A 190 -6.21 -17.53 -2.95
CA ILE A 190 -5.95 -16.69 -1.78
C ILE A 190 -6.43 -15.27 -2.06
N GLU A 191 -6.10 -14.71 -3.21
CA GLU A 191 -6.52 -13.37 -3.60
C GLU A 191 -8.06 -13.26 -3.67
N VAL A 192 -8.74 -14.22 -4.28
CA VAL A 192 -10.22 -14.27 -4.33
C VAL A 192 -10.83 -14.27 -2.93
N ARG A 193 -10.34 -15.11 -2.01
CA ARG A 193 -10.79 -15.10 -0.61
C ARG A 193 -10.56 -13.77 0.10
N ASN A 194 -9.47 -13.09 -0.22
CA ASN A 194 -9.18 -11.79 0.33
C ASN A 194 -10.14 -10.71 -0.22
N ILE A 195 -10.45 -10.75 -1.52
CA ILE A 195 -11.45 -9.86 -2.14
C ILE A 195 -12.81 -10.07 -1.47
N GLU A 196 -13.27 -11.32 -1.35
CA GLU A 196 -14.55 -11.67 -0.69
C GLU A 196 -14.59 -11.19 0.77
N LEU A 197 -13.47 -11.34 1.50
CA LEU A 197 -13.35 -10.87 2.88
C LEU A 197 -13.57 -9.35 2.95
N PHE A 198 -12.86 -8.56 2.14
CA PHE A 198 -13.00 -7.12 2.14
C PHE A 198 -14.37 -6.69 1.59
N TYR A 199 -14.85 -7.32 0.54
CA TYR A 199 -16.19 -7.06 -0.01
C TYR A 199 -17.27 -7.22 1.08
N SER A 200 -17.25 -8.32 1.84
CA SER A 200 -18.22 -8.57 2.92
C SER A 200 -18.16 -7.56 4.06
N LYS A 201 -17.00 -6.95 4.29
CA LYS A 201 -16.79 -5.95 5.35
C LYS A 201 -17.19 -4.54 4.93
N TRP A 202 -17.06 -4.23 3.65
CA TRP A 202 -17.26 -2.89 3.09
C TRP A 202 -18.59 -2.72 2.33
N SER A 203 -19.26 -3.80 1.89
CA SER A 203 -20.58 -3.75 1.25
C SER A 203 -21.73 -3.60 2.25
N LYS A 204 -21.55 -2.78 3.30
CA LYS A 204 -22.56 -2.52 4.33
C LYS A 204 -23.11 -1.11 4.18
N PRO A 205 -24.38 -0.86 4.57
CA PRO A 205 -24.94 0.48 4.60
C PRO A 205 -24.03 1.45 5.39
N GLY A 206 -23.85 2.66 4.90
CA GLY A 206 -23.00 3.69 5.51
C GLY A 206 -21.48 3.54 5.25
N LEU A 207 -21.05 2.49 4.54
CA LEU A 207 -19.65 2.27 4.16
C LEU A 207 -19.41 2.37 2.66
N ASP A 208 -20.33 2.95 1.92
CA ASP A 208 -20.32 3.03 0.46
C ASP A 208 -19.30 4.03 -0.12
N TYR A 209 -18.52 4.68 0.75
CA TYR A 209 -17.36 5.48 0.36
C TYR A 209 -16.12 4.64 0.00
N ILE A 210 -16.16 3.32 0.23
CA ILE A 210 -15.16 2.37 -0.27
C ILE A 210 -15.83 1.38 -1.20
N LYS A 211 -15.29 1.25 -2.40
CA LYS A 211 -15.73 0.28 -3.42
C LYS A 211 -14.72 -0.84 -3.53
N ILE A 212 -15.12 -2.05 -3.15
CA ILE A 212 -14.37 -3.27 -3.39
C ILE A 212 -15.03 -3.99 -4.57
N PRO A 213 -14.29 -4.55 -5.54
CA PRO A 213 -14.90 -5.23 -6.68
C PRO A 213 -15.60 -6.50 -6.22
N LYS A 214 -16.76 -6.76 -6.78
CA LYS A 214 -17.38 -8.08 -6.71
C LYS A 214 -16.49 -9.07 -7.49
N VAL A 215 -16.18 -10.22 -6.93
CA VAL A 215 -15.41 -11.28 -7.59
C VAL A 215 -16.32 -12.46 -7.91
N TYR A 216 -16.10 -13.10 -9.05
CA TYR A 216 -16.80 -14.31 -9.51
C TYR A 216 -15.98 -15.54 -9.12
N SER A 217 -16.03 -15.89 -7.84
CA SER A 217 -15.15 -16.90 -7.25
C SER A 217 -15.35 -18.31 -7.82
N GLU A 218 -16.57 -18.61 -8.30
CA GLU A 218 -16.89 -19.87 -9.01
C GLU A 218 -16.05 -20.08 -10.27
N ILE A 219 -15.72 -18.99 -10.97
CA ILE A 219 -14.87 -19.06 -12.16
C ILE A 219 -13.44 -19.48 -11.77
N THR A 220 -12.87 -18.86 -10.74
CA THR A 220 -11.51 -19.20 -10.27
C THR A 220 -11.44 -20.62 -9.71
N GLN A 221 -12.54 -21.16 -9.17
CA GLN A 221 -12.60 -22.58 -8.73
C GLN A 221 -12.48 -23.55 -9.91
N GLN A 222 -13.00 -23.20 -11.08
CA GLN A 222 -12.96 -24.03 -12.28
C GLN A 222 -11.74 -23.75 -13.19
N ILE A 223 -11.29 -22.48 -13.19
CA ILE A 223 -10.12 -22.01 -13.95
C ILE A 223 -9.15 -21.32 -12.98
N PRO A 224 -8.27 -22.08 -12.29
CA PRO A 224 -7.44 -21.56 -11.17
C PRO A 224 -6.45 -20.45 -11.55
N ASN A 225 -6.14 -20.30 -12.85
CA ASN A 225 -5.24 -19.31 -13.37
C ASN A 225 -5.90 -17.96 -13.70
N VAL A 226 -7.20 -17.82 -13.39
CA VAL A 226 -7.97 -16.63 -13.74
C VAL A 226 -8.78 -16.13 -12.55
N ILE A 227 -8.80 -14.82 -12.38
CA ILE A 227 -9.76 -14.11 -11.51
C ILE A 227 -10.60 -13.22 -12.41
N VAL A 228 -11.93 -13.35 -12.29
CA VAL A 228 -12.88 -12.42 -12.93
C VAL A 228 -13.53 -11.58 -11.85
N MET A 229 -13.53 -10.27 -12.02
CA MET A 229 -14.09 -9.34 -11.05
C MET A 229 -14.74 -8.13 -11.73
N GLU A 230 -15.62 -7.47 -11.01
CA GLU A 230 -16.24 -6.22 -11.42
C GLU A 230 -15.18 -5.19 -11.81
N ARG A 231 -15.39 -4.47 -12.91
CA ARG A 231 -14.55 -3.35 -13.28
C ARG A 231 -14.90 -2.12 -12.45
N ILE A 232 -13.95 -1.64 -11.69
CA ILE A 232 -14.07 -0.35 -10.99
C ILE A 232 -13.64 0.77 -11.96
N VAL A 233 -14.53 1.74 -12.16
CA VAL A 233 -14.27 2.93 -12.97
C VAL A 233 -13.95 4.10 -12.06
N GLY A 234 -12.82 4.75 -12.28
CA GLY A 234 -12.36 5.89 -11.48
C GLY A 234 -11.09 6.48 -12.06
N ASN A 235 -10.66 7.61 -11.51
CA ASN A 235 -9.43 8.27 -11.88
C ASN A 235 -8.22 7.65 -11.15
N THR A 236 -7.05 7.72 -11.76
CA THR A 236 -5.79 7.48 -11.05
C THR A 236 -5.40 8.72 -10.24
N ILE A 237 -4.49 8.58 -9.29
CA ILE A 237 -4.03 9.66 -8.41
C ILE A 237 -3.49 10.88 -9.18
N TYR A 238 -3.01 10.68 -10.39
CA TYR A 238 -2.47 11.73 -11.25
C TYR A 238 -3.53 12.54 -12.00
N ASN A 239 -4.78 12.02 -12.04
CA ASN A 239 -5.87 12.59 -12.84
C ASN A 239 -7.04 13.10 -11.98
N ILE A 240 -6.82 13.28 -10.67
CA ILE A 240 -7.82 13.87 -9.76
C ILE A 240 -7.63 15.37 -9.63
N ASP A 241 -8.74 16.07 -9.44
CA ASP A 241 -8.72 17.51 -9.19
C ASP A 241 -7.95 17.83 -7.91
N PRO A 242 -7.04 18.83 -7.92
CA PRO A 242 -6.25 19.16 -6.73
C PRO A 242 -7.09 19.46 -5.47
N GLU A 243 -8.27 20.06 -5.65
CA GLU A 243 -9.21 20.41 -4.58
C GLU A 243 -9.87 19.21 -3.91
N ASP A 244 -9.91 18.05 -4.58
CA ASP A 244 -10.51 16.82 -4.06
C ASP A 244 -9.52 15.93 -3.32
N LYS A 245 -8.23 16.20 -3.43
CA LYS A 245 -7.13 15.35 -2.91
C LYS A 245 -7.22 15.12 -1.41
N ASP A 246 -7.45 16.16 -0.62
CA ASP A 246 -7.56 16.07 0.84
C ASP A 246 -8.71 15.14 1.27
N ARG A 247 -9.81 15.15 0.52
CA ARG A 247 -10.96 14.27 0.76
C ARG A 247 -10.59 12.81 0.57
N TYR A 248 -9.89 12.51 -0.51
CA TYR A 248 -9.44 11.16 -0.79
C TYR A 248 -8.40 10.67 0.21
N ALA A 249 -7.51 11.55 0.70
CA ALA A 249 -6.58 11.22 1.77
C ALA A 249 -7.34 10.81 3.05
N ASN A 250 -8.39 11.54 3.41
CA ASN A 250 -9.24 11.19 4.56
C ASN A 250 -9.99 9.85 4.35
N LEU A 251 -10.49 9.56 3.15
CA LEU A 251 -11.13 8.27 2.87
C LEU A 251 -10.13 7.11 2.98
N LEU A 252 -8.88 7.30 2.55
CA LEU A 252 -7.81 6.31 2.70
C LEU A 252 -7.51 6.04 4.18
N ALA A 253 -7.43 7.10 4.99
CA ALA A 253 -7.25 6.96 6.44
C ALA A 253 -8.44 6.23 7.08
N LYS A 254 -9.68 6.57 6.72
CA LYS A 254 -10.89 5.86 7.18
C LYS A 254 -10.89 4.37 6.79
N PHE A 255 -10.46 4.04 5.57
CA PHE A 255 -10.33 2.65 5.13
C PHE A 255 -9.37 1.87 6.03
N ASN A 256 -8.17 2.37 6.24
CA ASN A 256 -7.17 1.70 7.05
C ASN A 256 -7.57 1.67 8.53
N PHE A 257 -8.12 2.77 9.04
CA PHE A 257 -8.61 2.83 10.41
C PHE A 257 -9.62 1.71 10.70
N LYS A 258 -10.68 1.62 9.89
CA LYS A 258 -11.69 0.57 10.08
C LYS A 258 -11.08 -0.83 9.90
N SER A 259 -10.26 -1.04 8.87
CA SER A 259 -9.66 -2.35 8.60
C SER A 259 -8.80 -2.82 9.77
N VAL A 260 -7.98 -1.94 10.34
CA VAL A 260 -7.06 -2.28 11.45
C VAL A 260 -7.80 -2.34 12.78
N PHE A 261 -8.52 -1.28 13.16
CA PHE A 261 -9.07 -1.16 14.51
C PHE A 261 -10.37 -1.94 14.73
N TYR A 262 -11.13 -2.22 13.67
CA TYR A 262 -12.39 -2.97 13.80
C TYR A 262 -12.33 -4.37 13.20
N ASP A 263 -11.63 -4.53 12.09
CA ASP A 263 -11.68 -5.76 11.32
C ASP A 263 -10.49 -6.69 11.56
N SER A 264 -9.43 -6.24 12.25
CA SER A 264 -8.17 -6.95 12.50
C SER A 264 -7.50 -7.45 11.21
N VAL A 265 -7.62 -6.66 10.14
CA VAL A 265 -7.03 -6.94 8.83
C VAL A 265 -6.31 -5.70 8.31
N TYR A 266 -5.34 -5.90 7.43
CA TYR A 266 -4.72 -4.82 6.69
C TYR A 266 -4.51 -5.21 5.24
N HIS A 267 -4.56 -4.23 4.36
CA HIS A 267 -4.17 -4.37 2.98
C HIS A 267 -2.67 -4.06 2.88
N GLY A 268 -1.88 -5.04 2.49
CA GLY A 268 -0.41 -4.94 2.52
C GLY A 268 0.21 -4.28 1.29
N ASP A 269 -0.59 -3.83 0.31
CA ASP A 269 -0.06 -3.30 -0.97
C ASP A 269 -0.97 -2.19 -1.54
N ILE A 270 -1.33 -1.19 -0.72
CA ILE A 270 -2.08 0.00 -1.15
C ILE A 270 -1.13 1.01 -1.80
N HIS A 271 -0.64 0.70 -3.00
CA HIS A 271 0.10 1.67 -3.79
C HIS A 271 -0.80 2.42 -4.78
N PRO A 272 -0.34 3.53 -5.39
CA PRO A 272 -1.18 4.37 -6.27
C PRO A 272 -1.86 3.62 -7.42
N GLY A 273 -1.29 2.52 -7.91
CA GLY A 273 -1.83 1.69 -8.99
C GLY A 273 -3.01 0.80 -8.56
N ASN A 274 -3.20 0.59 -7.24
CA ASN A 274 -4.26 -0.26 -6.68
C ASN A 274 -5.43 0.54 -6.11
N VAL A 275 -5.44 1.87 -6.27
CA VAL A 275 -6.48 2.76 -5.77
C VAL A 275 -7.05 3.61 -6.91
N PHE A 276 -8.36 3.55 -7.08
CA PHE A 276 -9.13 4.41 -7.97
C PHE A 276 -9.88 5.48 -7.19
N PHE A 277 -9.94 6.68 -7.73
CA PHE A 277 -10.56 7.85 -7.15
C PHE A 277 -11.85 8.16 -7.91
N ILE A 278 -12.98 8.04 -7.23
CA ILE A 278 -14.31 8.08 -7.83
C ILE A 278 -15.04 9.32 -7.33
N LYS A 279 -15.56 10.14 -8.25
CA LYS A 279 -16.38 11.34 -7.98
C LYS A 279 -17.70 11.17 -8.73
N GLU A 280 -18.78 11.01 -8.00
CA GLU A 280 -20.13 10.78 -8.56
C GLU A 280 -21.08 11.91 -8.16
N LEU A 281 -22.00 12.28 -9.06
CA LEU A 281 -23.06 13.22 -8.72
C LEU A 281 -24.05 12.54 -7.76
N LYS A 282 -24.44 13.22 -6.67
CA LYS A 282 -25.51 12.75 -5.78
C LYS A 282 -26.84 12.77 -6.57
N THR A 283 -27.46 11.62 -6.71
CA THR A 283 -28.82 11.52 -7.27
C THR A 283 -29.86 11.76 -6.18
N LYS A 284 -31.02 12.34 -6.52
CA LYS A 284 -32.10 12.69 -5.57
C LYS A 284 -32.62 11.52 -4.72
N SER A 285 -32.33 10.28 -5.09
CA SER A 285 -32.74 9.07 -4.34
C SER A 285 -31.90 8.78 -3.07
N HIS A 286 -30.81 9.52 -2.83
CA HIS A 286 -29.90 9.29 -1.70
C HIS A 286 -29.87 10.42 -0.66
N ALA A 287 -30.81 11.35 -0.72
CA ALA A 287 -30.82 12.57 0.12
C ALA A 287 -31.22 12.35 1.59
N SER A 288 -31.45 11.12 2.06
CA SER A 288 -32.07 10.88 3.37
C SER A 288 -31.17 10.19 4.43
N ILE A 289 -29.87 9.99 4.17
CA ILE A 289 -29.00 9.24 5.12
C ILE A 289 -27.72 10.02 5.54
N ASP A 290 -27.35 11.09 4.83
CA ASP A 290 -26.02 11.72 5.02
C ASP A 290 -26.02 13.05 5.82
N ASP A 291 -27.14 13.48 6.46
CA ASP A 291 -27.24 14.83 7.06
C ASP A 291 -26.88 14.93 8.56
N ASP A 292 -26.43 13.87 9.23
CA ASP A 292 -26.23 13.87 10.69
C ASP A 292 -24.78 14.00 11.21
N ASP A 293 -23.75 14.16 10.35
CA ASP A 293 -22.35 14.08 10.83
C ASP A 293 -21.53 15.39 10.73
N ASP A 294 -22.08 16.51 10.26
CA ASP A 294 -21.31 17.78 10.09
C ASP A 294 -21.96 19.05 10.71
N SER A 295 -22.77 18.90 11.77
CA SER A 295 -23.27 20.07 12.50
C SER A 295 -22.90 20.05 13.97
N ASN A 296 -21.66 20.43 14.28
CA ASN A 296 -21.29 21.01 15.57
C ASN A 296 -19.90 21.63 15.45
N ASP A 297 -19.86 22.89 15.06
CA ASP A 297 -18.93 23.87 15.64
C ASP A 297 -19.40 25.29 15.29
N ASP A 298 -19.38 26.13 16.35
CA ASP A 298 -19.51 27.59 16.37
C ASP A 298 -20.93 28.19 16.35
N SER A 299 -21.49 28.25 17.57
CA SER A 299 -22.25 29.44 17.98
C SER A 299 -22.13 29.60 19.48
N ASN A 300 -21.27 30.48 19.91
CA ASN A 300 -21.41 31.31 21.09
C ASN A 300 -20.51 32.51 20.91
N ASP A 301 -21.07 33.66 20.66
CA ASP A 301 -20.85 34.80 21.53
C ASP A 301 -21.90 35.89 21.29
N ASP A 302 -22.26 36.39 22.43
CA ASP A 302 -23.34 37.35 22.76
C ASP A 302 -23.03 38.78 22.29
N SER A 303 -24.16 39.46 22.14
CA SER A 303 -24.49 40.82 22.59
C SER A 303 -24.29 42.02 21.69
N SER A 304 -25.45 42.54 21.38
CA SER A 304 -25.89 43.94 21.55
C SER A 304 -25.36 45.05 20.68
N ASP A 305 -26.38 45.61 20.04
CA ASP A 305 -26.71 47.05 19.89
C ASP A 305 -26.05 47.96 18.86
N ASN A 306 -26.96 48.48 18.03
CA ASN A 306 -27.12 49.85 17.52
C ASN A 306 -26.52 50.26 16.18
N ASN A 307 -27.46 50.47 15.28
CA ASN A 307 -27.63 51.63 14.36
C ASN A 307 -26.40 52.43 13.95
N ASP A 308 -26.07 52.46 12.70
CA ASP A 308 -26.44 53.59 11.83
C ASP A 308 -25.97 53.44 10.39
N SER A 309 -26.77 54.02 9.56
CA SER A 309 -26.68 54.19 8.10
C SER A 309 -25.33 54.74 7.58
N ASN A 310 -24.84 54.22 6.47
CA ASN A 310 -24.66 54.88 5.18
C ASN A 310 -23.67 54.21 4.23
N ASN A 311 -24.16 53.85 3.09
CA ASN A 311 -23.61 53.98 1.74
C ASN A 311 -22.09 54.05 1.52
N SER A 312 -21.57 53.02 0.85
CA SER A 312 -20.82 53.19 -0.40
C SER A 312 -20.45 51.84 -1.01
N ASN A 313 -20.73 51.75 -2.30
CA ASN A 313 -20.34 50.70 -3.23
C ASN A 313 -18.86 50.42 -3.17
N ASP A 314 -18.45 49.14 -2.99
CA ASP A 314 -17.32 48.60 -3.74
C ASP A 314 -17.48 47.10 -3.90
N THR A 315 -17.51 46.71 -5.13
CA THR A 315 -17.60 45.36 -5.67
C THR A 315 -16.26 44.67 -5.47
N ASN A 316 -16.26 43.55 -4.72
CA ASN A 316 -15.26 42.51 -4.90
C ASN A 316 -15.93 41.14 -4.79
N PRO A 317 -15.80 40.24 -5.78
CA PRO A 317 -16.57 39.02 -5.81
C PRO A 317 -15.94 37.93 -4.96
N ASP A 318 -16.81 37.29 -4.22
CA ASP A 318 -16.70 36.05 -3.48
C ASP A 318 -15.72 35.01 -4.06
N MET A 319 -14.61 34.81 -3.35
CA MET A 319 -13.72 33.64 -3.56
C MET A 319 -13.86 32.54 -2.48
N ASN A 320 -14.76 32.69 -1.52
CA ASN A 320 -14.84 31.75 -0.38
C ASN A 320 -16.10 30.91 -0.28
N ASN A 321 -17.05 30.99 -1.24
CA ASN A 321 -18.31 30.27 -1.15
C ASN A 321 -18.41 29.01 -2.05
N ASN A 322 -17.41 28.72 -2.88
CA ASN A 322 -17.51 27.59 -3.82
C ASN A 322 -17.22 26.22 -3.15
N ASN A 323 -16.41 26.16 -2.11
CA ASN A 323 -16.01 24.86 -1.50
C ASN A 323 -17.14 24.17 -0.72
N ASN A 324 -18.06 24.92 -0.10
CA ASN A 324 -19.17 24.33 0.66
C ASN A 324 -20.33 23.83 -0.22
N ASN A 325 -20.48 24.34 -1.44
CA ASN A 325 -21.53 23.89 -2.36
C ASN A 325 -21.18 22.57 -3.06
N ASP A 326 -19.91 22.23 -3.21
CA ASP A 326 -19.47 20.98 -3.84
C ASP A 326 -19.72 19.75 -2.96
N PHE A 327 -19.67 19.88 -1.63
CA PHE A 327 -20.04 18.81 -0.70
C PHE A 327 -21.50 18.34 -0.88
N LYS A 328 -22.40 19.25 -1.23
CA LYS A 328 -23.82 18.93 -1.46
C LYS A 328 -24.08 18.27 -2.81
N LYS A 329 -23.13 18.38 -3.75
CA LYS A 329 -23.33 17.95 -5.15
C LYS A 329 -22.70 16.60 -5.48
N TYR A 330 -21.53 16.28 -4.89
CA TYR A 330 -20.76 15.10 -5.26
C TYR A 330 -20.59 14.12 -4.09
N ARG A 331 -20.50 12.83 -4.42
CA ARG A 331 -20.09 11.74 -3.53
C ARG A 331 -18.70 11.27 -3.96
N TYR A 332 -17.82 11.08 -2.98
CA TYR A 332 -16.44 10.65 -3.17
C TYR A 332 -16.27 9.22 -2.67
N LYS A 333 -15.61 8.37 -3.46
CA LYS A 333 -15.34 6.99 -3.08
C LYS A 333 -13.91 6.62 -3.47
N LEU A 334 -13.32 5.67 -2.73
CA LEU A 334 -12.12 4.97 -3.14
C LEU A 334 -12.49 3.59 -3.66
N GLY A 335 -12.06 3.27 -4.88
CA GLY A 335 -12.07 1.92 -5.41
C GLY A 335 -10.75 1.25 -5.10
N ILE A 336 -10.76 0.14 -4.38
CA ILE A 336 -9.55 -0.59 -4.01
C ILE A 336 -9.55 -1.91 -4.74
N ILE A 337 -8.47 -2.17 -5.46
CA ILE A 337 -8.25 -3.37 -6.26
C ILE A 337 -6.96 -4.06 -5.84
N ASP A 338 -6.74 -5.30 -6.27
CA ASP A 338 -5.59 -6.14 -5.97
C ASP A 338 -5.44 -6.48 -4.48
N PHE A 339 -5.92 -7.65 -4.11
CA PHE A 339 -5.87 -8.17 -2.74
C PHE A 339 -4.90 -9.35 -2.61
N GLY A 340 -3.86 -9.36 -3.42
CA GLY A 340 -2.80 -10.38 -3.39
C GLY A 340 -2.02 -10.39 -2.08
N ILE A 341 -1.90 -9.24 -1.41
CA ILE A 341 -1.25 -9.12 -0.10
C ILE A 341 -2.24 -8.54 0.91
N VAL A 342 -2.79 -9.42 1.73
CA VAL A 342 -3.67 -9.08 2.85
C VAL A 342 -3.20 -9.82 4.09
N GLY A 343 -3.06 -9.10 5.19
CA GLY A 343 -2.73 -9.68 6.47
C GLY A 343 -3.91 -9.66 7.44
N LYS A 344 -3.87 -10.64 8.35
CA LYS A 344 -4.74 -10.69 9.54
C LYS A 344 -3.83 -10.73 10.75
N PHE A 345 -4.28 -10.13 11.84
CA PHE A 345 -3.55 -10.16 13.10
C PHE A 345 -4.46 -10.54 14.26
N SER A 346 -3.82 -10.91 15.36
CA SER A 346 -4.51 -11.36 16.55
C SER A 346 -5.30 -10.23 17.21
N ARG A 347 -6.31 -10.58 18.01
CA ARG A 347 -7.01 -9.59 18.83
C ARG A 347 -6.09 -8.94 19.87
N GLU A 348 -5.07 -9.65 20.32
CA GLU A 348 -4.04 -9.12 21.19
C GLU A 348 -3.25 -7.99 20.50
N MET A 349 -2.79 -8.23 19.28
CA MET A 349 -2.13 -7.21 18.46
C MET A 349 -3.05 -6.02 18.17
N GLN A 350 -4.33 -6.27 17.87
CA GLN A 350 -5.33 -5.20 17.69
C GLN A 350 -5.44 -4.30 18.92
N ASN A 351 -5.55 -4.88 20.09
CA ASN A 351 -5.60 -4.15 21.35
C ASN A 351 -4.29 -3.38 21.60
N THR A 352 -3.16 -3.98 21.27
CA THR A 352 -1.85 -3.33 21.40
C THR A 352 -1.75 -2.10 20.51
N ILE A 353 -2.16 -2.20 19.24
CA ILE A 353 -2.18 -1.05 18.32
C ILE A 353 -3.15 0.02 18.82
N PHE A 354 -4.32 -0.38 19.32
CA PHE A 354 -5.27 0.55 19.91
C PHE A 354 -4.65 1.33 21.08
N HIS A 355 -3.97 0.66 21.99
CA HIS A 355 -3.30 1.31 23.13
C HIS A 355 -2.13 2.18 22.71
N LEU A 356 -1.39 1.78 21.67
CA LEU A 356 -0.33 2.60 21.08
C LEU A 356 -0.90 3.92 20.54
N PHE A 357 -1.97 3.85 19.73
CA PHE A 357 -2.63 5.04 19.19
C PHE A 357 -3.27 5.91 20.28
N LYS A 358 -3.85 5.28 21.29
CA LYS A 358 -4.37 6.00 22.47
C LYS A 358 -3.25 6.76 23.18
N GLY A 359 -2.12 6.12 23.45
CA GLY A 359 -0.95 6.77 24.05
C GLY A 359 -0.42 7.93 23.23
N LEU A 360 -0.36 7.76 21.90
CA LEU A 360 0.03 8.83 20.98
C LEU A 360 -0.96 10.01 20.99
N TYR A 361 -2.25 9.72 20.96
CA TYR A 361 -3.30 10.73 21.00
C TYR A 361 -3.30 11.52 22.31
N GLU A 362 -3.23 10.82 23.44
CA GLU A 362 -3.19 11.42 24.79
C GLU A 362 -1.83 12.06 25.11
N LYS A 363 -0.84 11.92 24.21
CA LYS A 363 0.57 12.34 24.43
C LYS A 363 1.15 11.74 25.72
N ASN A 364 0.77 10.51 25.99
CA ASN A 364 1.29 9.74 27.12
C ASN A 364 2.47 8.88 26.65
N HIS A 365 3.66 9.47 26.70
CA HIS A 365 4.88 8.89 26.16
C HIS A 365 5.33 7.63 26.90
N ASP A 366 5.00 7.51 28.19
CA ASP A 366 5.28 6.30 28.96
C ASP A 366 4.40 5.14 28.51
N VAL A 367 3.10 5.38 28.27
CA VAL A 367 2.20 4.36 27.70
C VAL A 367 2.70 3.92 26.32
N VAL A 368 3.13 4.84 25.46
CA VAL A 368 3.72 4.52 24.15
C VAL A 368 4.94 3.62 24.31
N ALA A 369 5.87 3.99 25.20
CA ALA A 369 7.11 3.22 25.43
C ALA A 369 6.81 1.82 25.98
N HIS A 370 5.93 1.72 26.97
CA HIS A 370 5.49 0.44 27.52
C HIS A 370 4.79 -0.42 26.46
N CYS A 371 3.91 0.14 25.67
CA CYS A 371 3.22 -0.57 24.60
C CYS A 371 4.22 -1.18 23.60
N ILE A 372 5.22 -0.42 23.19
CA ILE A 372 6.27 -0.89 22.29
C ILE A 372 7.08 -2.03 22.95
N ILE A 373 7.65 -1.79 24.13
CA ILE A 373 8.61 -2.71 24.75
C ILE A 373 7.96 -3.98 25.29
N ASP A 374 6.73 -3.89 25.80
CA ASP A 374 6.05 -5.05 26.38
C ASP A 374 5.42 -5.95 25.32
N ASN A 375 4.96 -5.37 24.21
CA ASN A 375 4.08 -6.09 23.27
C ASN A 375 4.62 -6.17 21.84
N LEU A 376 5.42 -5.20 21.38
CA LEU A 376 5.78 -5.10 19.96
C LEU A 376 7.21 -5.54 19.64
N VAL A 377 8.04 -5.93 20.63
CA VAL A 377 9.43 -6.33 20.40
C VAL A 377 9.67 -7.83 20.60
N GLU A 378 10.68 -8.35 19.91
CA GLU A 378 11.20 -9.71 20.01
C GLU A 378 12.73 -9.77 19.86
N PRO A 379 13.45 -10.77 20.43
CA PRO A 379 12.94 -11.72 21.41
C PRO A 379 12.80 -11.08 22.81
N LYS A 380 11.69 -11.35 23.50
CA LYS A 380 11.37 -10.73 24.80
C LYS A 380 12.35 -11.15 25.91
N ASP A 381 12.89 -12.34 25.83
CA ASP A 381 13.84 -12.92 26.78
C ASP A 381 15.26 -12.31 26.70
N ALA A 382 15.56 -11.52 25.68
CA ALA A 382 16.84 -10.81 25.58
C ALA A 382 16.95 -9.62 26.53
N LEU A 383 15.84 -9.14 27.11
CA LEU A 383 15.79 -7.98 27.98
C LEU A 383 15.72 -8.41 29.46
N THR A 384 16.77 -8.14 30.23
CA THR A 384 16.69 -8.16 31.70
C THR A 384 15.77 -7.02 32.18
N ASN A 385 15.21 -7.13 33.38
CA ASN A 385 14.34 -6.08 33.96
C ASN A 385 15.03 -4.70 33.97
N GLU A 386 16.33 -4.65 34.26
CA GLU A 386 17.12 -3.42 34.27
C GLU A 386 17.20 -2.80 32.87
N LYS A 387 17.63 -3.57 31.88
CA LYS A 387 17.68 -3.14 30.46
C LYS A 387 16.32 -2.74 29.92
N LYS A 388 15.26 -3.45 30.34
CA LYS A 388 13.90 -3.15 29.94
C LYS A 388 13.47 -1.76 30.44
N ASN A 389 13.70 -1.46 31.73
CA ASN A 389 13.39 -0.16 32.30
C ASN A 389 14.21 0.97 31.68
N GLU A 390 15.48 0.73 31.42
CA GLU A 390 16.36 1.66 30.70
C GLU A 390 15.79 1.98 29.30
N LEU A 391 15.46 0.93 28.55
CA LEU A 391 14.92 1.07 27.19
C LEU A 391 13.57 1.79 27.16
N ILE A 392 12.67 1.51 28.11
CA ILE A 392 11.40 2.23 28.27
C ILE A 392 11.69 3.73 28.47
N GLY A 393 12.60 4.09 29.36
CA GLY A 393 12.97 5.49 29.58
C GLY A 393 13.55 6.18 28.32
N ILE A 394 14.35 5.46 27.53
CA ILE A 394 14.89 5.99 26.27
C ILE A 394 13.79 6.21 25.25
N ILE A 395 12.88 5.25 25.07
CA ILE A 395 11.77 5.36 24.11
C ILE A 395 10.76 6.41 24.56
N SER A 396 10.41 6.49 25.84
CA SER A 396 9.54 7.52 26.39
C SER A 396 10.10 8.93 26.12
N LYS A 397 11.38 9.15 26.42
CA LYS A 397 12.06 10.42 26.14
C LYS A 397 12.18 10.72 24.65
N TYR A 398 12.41 9.71 23.81
CA TYR A 398 12.40 9.87 22.35
C TYR A 398 11.03 10.33 21.88
N SER A 399 9.96 9.67 22.35
CA SER A 399 8.58 9.99 22.04
C SER A 399 8.22 11.42 22.49
N GLU A 400 8.58 11.82 23.70
CA GLU A 400 8.35 13.16 24.22
C GLU A 400 9.03 14.25 23.38
N ASN A 401 10.28 14.04 23.00
CA ASN A 401 11.06 14.99 22.22
C ASN A 401 10.56 15.17 20.78
N HIS A 402 9.99 14.11 20.19
CA HIS A 402 9.59 14.11 18.77
C HIS A 402 8.08 14.30 18.59
N PHE A 403 7.26 13.89 19.57
CA PHE A 403 5.78 13.92 19.50
C PHE A 403 5.14 14.70 20.66
N GLY A 404 5.93 15.49 21.39
CA GLY A 404 5.47 16.28 22.53
C GLY A 404 4.54 17.44 22.14
N LYS A 405 4.07 18.18 23.16
CA LYS A 405 3.07 19.25 22.99
C LYS A 405 3.52 20.42 22.11
N GLU A 406 4.83 20.64 21.98
CA GLU A 406 5.40 21.75 21.22
C GLU A 406 5.71 21.38 19.76
N THR A 407 5.76 20.09 19.44
CA THR A 407 5.99 19.60 18.07
C THR A 407 4.66 19.20 17.46
N HIS A 408 4.26 19.88 16.40
CA HIS A 408 3.09 19.44 15.59
C HIS A 408 3.47 18.26 14.66
N ARG A 409 4.51 17.50 15.02
CA ARG A 409 5.02 16.38 14.25
C ARG A 409 4.56 15.07 14.87
N PHE A 410 4.08 14.16 14.04
CA PHE A 410 3.67 12.80 14.40
C PHE A 410 4.65 11.76 13.87
N LEU A 411 4.53 10.55 14.42
CA LEU A 411 5.35 9.39 14.07
C LEU A 411 5.33 9.15 12.55
N ASP A 412 6.51 9.11 11.94
CA ASP A 412 6.68 8.77 10.53
C ASP A 412 7.61 7.54 10.37
N ALA A 413 7.79 7.10 9.14
CA ALA A 413 8.65 5.95 8.83
C ALA A 413 10.11 6.14 9.29
N GLU A 414 10.62 7.39 9.28
CA GLU A 414 11.98 7.70 9.75
C GLU A 414 12.11 7.50 11.26
N ASP A 415 11.08 7.86 12.02
CA ASP A 415 11.05 7.65 13.46
C ASP A 415 11.05 6.17 13.83
N ILE A 416 10.30 5.35 13.10
CA ILE A 416 10.28 3.90 13.29
C ILE A 416 11.66 3.30 13.02
N ILE A 417 12.35 3.75 11.97
CA ILE A 417 13.74 3.34 11.70
C ILE A 417 14.67 3.71 12.86
N LYS A 418 14.53 4.92 13.42
CA LYS A 418 15.34 5.37 14.57
C LYS A 418 15.03 4.56 15.82
N ILE A 419 13.75 4.33 16.11
CA ILE A 419 13.32 3.48 17.23
C ILE A 419 13.88 2.06 17.06
N ASN A 420 13.76 1.48 15.87
CA ASN A 420 14.29 0.14 15.59
C ASN A 420 15.82 0.06 15.78
N LYS A 421 16.55 1.13 15.41
CA LYS A 421 17.99 1.21 15.68
C LYS A 421 18.32 1.25 17.17
N ILE A 422 17.49 1.92 17.99
CA ILE A 422 17.62 1.91 19.44
C ILE A 422 17.37 0.49 19.98
N LEU A 423 16.29 -0.16 19.53
CA LEU A 423 15.95 -1.55 19.90
C LEU A 423 17.10 -2.54 19.62
N TYR A 424 17.72 -2.43 18.43
CA TYR A 424 18.88 -3.26 18.07
C TYR A 424 20.07 -3.08 19.03
N GLY A 425 20.28 -1.88 19.56
CA GLY A 425 21.30 -1.61 20.57
C GLY A 425 21.13 -2.41 21.86
N PHE A 426 19.88 -2.82 22.15
CA PHE A 426 19.52 -3.65 23.32
C PHE A 426 19.33 -5.14 22.98
N GLY A 427 19.57 -5.54 21.72
CA GLY A 427 19.45 -6.92 21.26
C GLY A 427 18.02 -7.39 20.97
N VAL A 428 17.10 -6.45 20.78
CA VAL A 428 15.71 -6.72 20.39
C VAL A 428 15.34 -5.93 19.11
N GLN A 429 14.26 -6.31 18.48
CA GLN A 429 13.73 -5.65 17.29
C GLN A 429 12.19 -5.65 17.34
N PHE A 430 11.55 -4.91 16.47
CA PHE A 430 10.10 -5.04 16.30
C PHE A 430 9.70 -6.46 15.89
N SER A 431 8.58 -6.93 16.40
CA SER A 431 8.02 -8.23 16.05
C SER A 431 7.64 -8.28 14.58
N LYS A 432 7.74 -9.46 13.96
CA LYS A 432 7.40 -9.66 12.56
C LYS A 432 5.96 -9.27 12.23
N GLU A 433 5.05 -9.53 13.15
CA GLU A 433 3.64 -9.17 12.99
C GLU A 433 3.46 -7.65 12.95
N PHE A 434 4.13 -6.91 13.83
CA PHE A 434 4.08 -5.46 13.85
C PHE A 434 4.74 -4.84 12.61
N CYS A 435 5.90 -5.33 12.18
CA CYS A 435 6.58 -4.85 10.99
C CYS A 435 5.72 -4.92 9.72
N LYS A 436 4.88 -5.94 9.59
CA LYS A 436 3.94 -6.06 8.44
C LYS A 436 2.84 -5.01 8.47
N ILE A 437 2.33 -4.69 9.65
CA ILE A 437 1.29 -3.66 9.84
C ILE A 437 1.90 -2.28 9.59
N GLU A 438 3.10 -2.05 10.13
CA GLU A 438 3.87 -0.82 9.94
C GLU A 438 4.15 -0.57 8.46
N LEU A 439 4.59 -1.59 7.72
CA LEU A 439 4.81 -1.51 6.28
C LEU A 439 3.52 -1.12 5.54
N SER A 440 2.37 -1.69 5.91
CA SER A 440 1.07 -1.31 5.33
C SER A 440 0.75 0.17 5.58
N PHE A 441 1.05 0.67 6.76
CA PHE A 441 0.88 2.08 7.07
C PHE A 441 1.86 2.98 6.30
N ALA A 442 3.11 2.56 6.16
CA ALA A 442 4.11 3.30 5.39
C ALA A 442 3.74 3.40 3.90
N ILE A 443 3.21 2.32 3.31
CA ILE A 443 2.70 2.35 1.93
C ILE A 443 1.52 3.32 1.81
N SER A 444 0.58 3.28 2.76
CA SER A 444 -0.57 4.18 2.78
C SER A 444 -0.17 5.65 3.00
N ASP A 445 0.84 5.91 3.84
CA ASP A 445 1.43 7.24 4.04
C ASP A 445 2.04 7.77 2.74
N SER A 446 2.71 6.92 1.95
CA SER A 446 3.25 7.32 0.66
C SER A 446 2.17 7.78 -0.33
N VAL A 447 1.02 7.11 -0.36
CA VAL A 447 -0.15 7.54 -1.15
C VAL A 447 -0.74 8.83 -0.60
N CYS A 448 -0.86 8.94 0.73
CA CYS A 448 -1.37 10.13 1.40
C CYS A 448 -0.52 11.37 1.07
N LYS A 449 0.81 11.25 1.06
CA LYS A 449 1.74 12.33 0.68
C LYS A 449 1.56 12.84 -0.76
N LEU A 450 1.10 11.98 -1.68
CA LEU A 450 0.74 12.39 -3.05
C LEU A 450 -0.61 13.13 -3.11
N LEU A 451 -1.47 12.89 -2.10
CA LEU A 451 -2.80 13.48 -2.02
C LEU A 451 -2.79 14.80 -1.25
N THR A 452 -2.03 14.91 -0.15
CA THR A 452 -2.03 16.09 0.69
C THR A 452 -0.66 16.35 1.32
N ASN A 453 -0.37 17.64 1.52
CA ASN A 453 0.76 18.11 2.30
C ASN A 453 0.34 18.91 3.56
N LYS A 454 -0.97 18.98 3.82
CA LYS A 454 -1.52 19.75 4.95
C LYS A 454 -1.45 18.98 6.27
N THR A 455 -1.63 17.66 6.20
CA THR A 455 -1.65 16.78 7.37
C THR A 455 -0.90 15.50 7.04
N THR A 456 -0.28 14.88 8.02
CA THR A 456 0.31 13.54 7.83
C THR A 456 -0.77 12.47 7.85
N TYR A 457 -0.44 11.30 7.35
CA TYR A 457 -1.34 10.14 7.40
C TYR A 457 -1.70 9.75 8.84
N ILE A 458 -0.73 9.80 9.75
CA ILE A 458 -0.96 9.51 11.18
C ILE A 458 -1.85 10.57 11.83
N ASP A 459 -1.71 11.87 11.48
CA ASP A 459 -2.62 12.92 11.94
C ASP A 459 -4.07 12.61 11.60
N GLN A 460 -4.30 12.17 10.37
CA GLN A 460 -5.64 11.81 9.91
C GLN A 460 -6.17 10.59 10.67
N LEU A 461 -5.34 9.56 10.90
CA LEU A 461 -5.72 8.40 11.71
C LEU A 461 -6.06 8.80 13.16
N LEU A 462 -5.26 9.68 13.78
CA LEU A 462 -5.50 10.17 15.14
C LEU A 462 -6.76 11.05 15.21
N THR A 463 -7.00 11.87 14.17
CA THR A 463 -8.25 12.66 14.08
C THR A 463 -9.48 11.74 13.98
N ILE A 464 -9.39 10.65 13.24
CA ILE A 464 -10.46 9.66 13.19
C ILE A 464 -10.56 8.95 14.54
N PHE A 465 -9.44 8.53 15.13
CA PHE A 465 -9.40 7.87 16.43
C PHE A 465 -10.09 8.70 17.52
N SER A 466 -9.88 10.02 17.57
CA SER A 466 -10.49 10.92 18.55
C SER A 466 -12.03 10.96 18.51
N LYS A 467 -12.63 10.64 17.36
CA LYS A 467 -14.10 10.59 17.20
C LYS A 467 -14.71 9.28 17.72
N TYR A 468 -13.91 8.25 17.94
CA TYR A 468 -14.34 6.90 18.31
C TYR A 468 -13.77 6.40 19.65
N SER A 469 -12.86 7.17 20.27
CA SER A 469 -12.32 6.94 21.60
C SER A 469 -13.10 7.72 22.67
#